data_df0e37782d6b4a7597934a1e1cd765d3
#
_entry.id   df0e37782d6b4a7597934a1e1cd765d3
#
_cell.length_a   1.000
_cell.length_b   1.000
_cell.length_c   1.000
_cell.angle_alpha   90.00
_cell.angle_beta   90.00
_cell.angle_gamma   90.00
#
_symmetry.space_group_name_H-M   'P 1'
#
loop_
_entity.id
_entity.type
_entity.pdbx_description
1 polymer ?
#
loop_
_entity_poly.entity_id
_entity_poly.type
_entity_poly.pdbx_seq_one_letter_code
_entity_poly.pdbx_strand_id
1 'polypeptide(L)'
;MKPASLSFFACLALLAAACNFSAGTNKDLRTGLSYSYNGFAVEKVLLVDSENSIKTDNEVVMNSKVAIAIEGLTNYLLKDDKAFPGMQLLVTDKQGTAVVQEADLFADSPGYSAEDAAFLRGTVTVGDPMKTGETYHVKVRVWDKNKPDNELTAEIDLVVL
;
A
#
# COMPACT_ATOMS: atom_id res chain seq x y z
N MET A 1 -65.09 -22.28 -3.88
CA MET A 1 -64.41 -21.11 -4.47
C MET A 1 -63.07 -20.93 -3.76
N LYS A 2 -61.93 -21.04 -4.49
CA LYS A 2 -60.58 -20.95 -3.99
C LYS A 2 -60.21 -19.51 -3.65
N PRO A 3 -59.33 -19.24 -2.69
CA PRO A 3 -58.36 -18.19 -2.87
C PRO A 3 -56.95 -18.78 -2.98
N ALA A 4 -56.38 -18.54 -4.12
CA ALA A 4 -54.96 -18.77 -4.40
C ALA A 4 -54.17 -17.52 -4.06
N SER A 5 -52.86 -17.73 -3.79
CA SER A 5 -51.78 -16.76 -4.04
C SER A 5 -51.56 -15.64 -3.04
N LEU A 6 -50.84 -15.95 -1.96
CA LEU A 6 -50.09 -14.96 -1.20
C LEU A 6 -48.74 -15.55 -0.68
N SER A 7 -47.96 -16.14 -1.57
CA SER A 7 -46.67 -16.75 -1.19
C SER A 7 -45.51 -16.42 -2.14
N PHE A 8 -45.54 -15.27 -2.83
CA PHE A 8 -44.51 -14.95 -3.81
C PHE A 8 -43.73 -13.66 -3.51
N PHE A 9 -43.90 -13.04 -2.34
CA PHE A 9 -43.26 -11.75 -2.06
C PHE A 9 -42.13 -11.78 -0.99
N ALA A 10 -41.78 -12.96 -0.47
CA ALA A 10 -40.82 -13.08 0.62
C ALA A 10 -39.38 -13.41 0.19
N CYS A 11 -39.08 -13.60 -1.10
CA CYS A 11 -37.75 -14.02 -1.56
C CYS A 11 -36.84 -12.93 -2.14
N LEU A 12 -37.25 -11.65 -2.17
CA LEU A 12 -36.47 -10.58 -2.85
C LEU A 12 -35.77 -9.62 -1.89
N ALA A 13 -35.75 -9.87 -0.59
CA ALA A 13 -35.14 -8.96 0.40
C ALA A 13 -33.78 -9.37 0.90
N LEU A 14 -33.12 -10.40 0.31
CA LEU A 14 -31.85 -10.98 0.83
C LEU A 14 -30.61 -10.67 -0.03
N LEU A 15 -30.66 -9.71 -0.97
CA LEU A 15 -29.55 -9.43 -1.89
C LEU A 15 -28.85 -8.07 -1.66
N ALA A 16 -29.04 -7.42 -0.51
CA ALA A 16 -28.42 -6.12 -0.25
C ALA A 16 -27.29 -6.15 0.80
N ALA A 17 -26.67 -7.29 1.07
CA ALA A 17 -25.37 -7.31 1.71
C ALA A 17 -24.28 -7.18 0.62
N ALA A 18 -24.20 -6.01 -0.03
CA ALA A 18 -23.05 -5.66 -0.82
C ALA A 18 -21.88 -5.48 0.14
N CYS A 19 -21.10 -6.54 0.38
CA CYS A 19 -19.77 -6.40 0.94
C CYS A 19 -19.00 -5.45 0.02
N ASN A 20 -18.66 -4.26 0.51
CA ASN A 20 -17.71 -3.37 -0.15
C ASN A 20 -16.33 -4.02 -0.09
N PHE A 21 -16.13 -5.04 -0.92
CA PHE A 21 -14.84 -5.67 -1.11
C PHE A 21 -14.08 -4.82 -2.12
N SER A 22 -13.07 -4.10 -1.65
CA SER A 22 -12.15 -3.34 -2.50
C SER A 22 -10.87 -4.15 -2.66
N ALA A 23 -10.54 -4.52 -3.90
CA ALA A 23 -9.28 -5.16 -4.23
C ALA A 23 -8.86 -4.76 -5.64
N GLY A 24 -7.55 -4.65 -5.87
CA GLY A 24 -7.02 -4.29 -7.18
C GLY A 24 -5.52 -4.54 -7.31
N THR A 25 -5.06 -4.49 -8.55
CA THR A 25 -3.64 -4.57 -8.91
C THR A 25 -3.35 -3.56 -10.00
N ASN A 26 -2.23 -2.88 -9.91
CA ASN A 26 -1.79 -1.91 -10.90
C ASN A 26 -0.27 -1.99 -11.11
N LYS A 27 0.21 -1.52 -12.27
CA LYS A 27 1.63 -1.44 -12.60
C LYS A 27 1.92 -0.20 -13.47
N ASP A 28 2.85 0.64 -13.01
CA ASP A 28 3.43 1.70 -13.84
C ASP A 28 4.50 1.11 -14.74
N LEU A 29 4.28 1.15 -16.06
CA LEU A 29 5.19 0.58 -17.06
C LEU A 29 6.48 1.39 -17.23
N ARG A 30 6.54 2.63 -16.76
CA ARG A 30 7.73 3.48 -16.86
C ARG A 30 8.74 3.16 -15.77
N THR A 31 8.28 3.14 -14.53
CA THR A 31 9.13 2.86 -13.36
C THR A 31 9.21 1.37 -13.04
N GLY A 32 8.24 0.58 -13.50
CA GLY A 32 8.06 -0.81 -13.09
C GLY A 32 7.40 -0.99 -11.73
N LEU A 33 7.04 0.11 -11.03
CA LEU A 33 6.33 0.06 -9.76
C LEU A 33 5.01 -0.68 -9.93
N SER A 34 4.83 -1.74 -9.16
CA SER A 34 3.59 -2.50 -9.11
C SER A 34 3.02 -2.50 -7.70
N TYR A 35 1.69 -2.52 -7.59
CA TYR A 35 1.03 -2.65 -6.30
C TYR A 35 -0.26 -3.44 -6.39
N SER A 36 -0.62 -4.06 -5.28
CA SER A 36 -1.89 -4.73 -5.08
C SER A 36 -2.45 -4.36 -3.71
N TYR A 37 -3.77 -4.39 -3.60
CA TYR A 37 -4.44 -4.09 -2.34
C TYR A 37 -5.69 -4.96 -2.17
N ASN A 38 -6.05 -5.16 -0.91
CA ASN A 38 -7.24 -5.87 -0.47
C ASN A 38 -7.85 -5.13 0.73
N GLY A 39 -9.16 -4.91 0.74
CA GLY A 39 -9.89 -4.24 1.81
C GLY A 39 -9.71 -2.73 1.86
N PHE A 40 -8.52 -2.20 1.58
CA PHE A 40 -8.28 -0.79 1.37
C PHE A 40 -8.88 -0.29 0.05
N ALA A 41 -9.13 1.02 -0.06
CA ALA A 41 -9.17 1.73 -1.32
C ALA A 41 -7.97 2.67 -1.39
N VAL A 42 -7.40 2.87 -2.58
CA VAL A 42 -6.22 3.70 -2.81
C VAL A 42 -6.39 4.48 -4.11
N GLU A 43 -6.01 5.75 -4.12
CA GLU A 43 -6.08 6.58 -5.33
C GLU A 43 -4.84 6.42 -6.20
N LYS A 44 -3.64 6.52 -5.58
CA LYS A 44 -2.36 6.45 -6.29
C LYS A 44 -1.28 5.80 -5.43
N VAL A 45 -0.37 5.11 -6.12
CA VAL A 45 0.93 4.70 -5.57
C VAL A 45 1.99 5.16 -6.55
N LEU A 46 2.94 5.96 -6.09
CA LEU A 46 3.89 6.69 -6.92
C LEU A 46 5.31 6.47 -6.42
N LEU A 47 6.28 6.45 -7.35
CA LEU A 47 7.70 6.61 -7.02
C LEU A 47 8.03 8.10 -7.05
N VAL A 48 8.57 8.63 -5.97
CA VAL A 48 8.92 10.05 -5.84
C VAL A 48 10.35 10.23 -5.33
N ASP A 49 10.99 11.33 -5.70
CA ASP A 49 12.30 11.71 -5.21
C ASP A 49 12.22 12.49 -3.86
N SER A 50 13.36 13.02 -3.40
CA SER A 50 13.45 13.80 -2.16
C SER A 50 12.69 15.11 -2.18
N GLU A 51 12.39 15.65 -3.37
CA GLU A 51 11.66 16.91 -3.59
C GLU A 51 10.15 16.67 -3.84
N ASN A 52 9.68 15.42 -3.70
CA ASN A 52 8.34 14.96 -4.04
C ASN A 52 8.01 15.01 -5.53
N SER A 53 9.00 15.11 -6.41
CA SER A 53 8.79 15.01 -7.84
C SER A 53 8.54 13.56 -8.23
N ILE A 54 7.52 13.34 -9.06
CA ILE A 54 7.17 12.00 -9.55
C ILE A 54 8.26 11.52 -10.50
N LYS A 55 8.85 10.37 -10.21
CA LYS A 55 9.84 9.73 -11.07
C LYS A 55 9.17 9.04 -12.28
N THR A 56 9.86 9.06 -13.39
CA THR A 56 9.44 8.41 -14.64
C THR A 56 10.33 7.24 -15.04
N ASP A 57 11.27 6.88 -14.19
CA ASP A 57 12.19 5.75 -14.28
C ASP A 57 12.43 5.16 -12.90
N ASN A 58 13.17 4.06 -12.83
CA ASN A 58 13.55 3.39 -11.60
C ASN A 58 15.05 3.59 -11.24
N GLU A 59 15.73 4.53 -11.90
CA GLU A 59 17.12 4.86 -11.64
C GLU A 59 17.24 5.81 -10.44
N VAL A 60 18.15 5.54 -9.54
CA VAL A 60 18.39 6.34 -8.33
C VAL A 60 19.88 6.60 -8.15
N VAL A 61 20.23 7.81 -7.73
CA VAL A 61 21.62 8.21 -7.54
C VAL A 61 22.09 7.80 -6.14
N MET A 62 23.34 7.37 -6.03
CA MET A 62 23.97 7.09 -4.74
C MET A 62 23.88 8.32 -3.82
N ASN A 63 23.59 8.12 -2.54
CA ASN A 63 23.36 9.13 -1.50
C ASN A 63 22.10 9.99 -1.70
N SER A 64 21.20 9.60 -2.60
CA SER A 64 19.88 10.23 -2.73
C SER A 64 18.83 9.53 -1.86
N LYS A 65 17.61 10.11 -1.85
CA LYS A 65 16.43 9.51 -1.24
C LYS A 65 15.35 9.32 -2.30
N VAL A 66 14.67 8.19 -2.22
CA VAL A 66 13.52 7.87 -3.05
C VAL A 66 12.45 7.27 -2.16
N ALA A 67 11.19 7.46 -2.51
CA ALA A 67 10.10 6.92 -1.72
C ALA A 67 8.97 6.35 -2.58
N ILE A 68 8.34 5.30 -2.07
CA ILE A 68 7.02 4.87 -2.50
C ILE A 68 6.00 5.69 -1.71
N ALA A 69 5.30 6.59 -2.39
CA ALA A 69 4.23 7.42 -1.84
C ALA A 69 2.88 6.76 -2.13
N ILE A 70 2.05 6.62 -1.10
CA ILE A 70 0.70 6.06 -1.17
C ILE A 70 -0.26 7.19 -0.84
N GLU A 71 -1.17 7.51 -1.76
CA GLU A 71 -2.10 8.62 -1.66
C GLU A 71 -3.56 8.14 -1.76
N GLY A 72 -4.42 8.75 -0.95
CA GLY A 72 -5.84 8.43 -0.93
C GLY A 72 -6.15 7.05 -0.34
N LEU A 73 -5.33 6.56 0.59
CA LEU A 73 -5.55 5.28 1.26
C LEU A 73 -6.70 5.41 2.27
N THR A 74 -7.77 4.65 2.06
CA THR A 74 -9.00 4.70 2.87
C THR A 74 -9.50 3.31 3.26
N ASN A 75 -10.63 3.25 3.96
CA ASN A 75 -11.27 2.04 4.50
C ASN A 75 -10.55 1.45 5.73
N TYR A 76 -9.86 2.28 6.51
CA TYR A 76 -9.39 1.86 7.83
C TYR A 76 -10.55 1.53 8.76
N LEU A 77 -10.38 0.52 9.61
CA LEU A 77 -11.24 0.32 10.77
C LEU A 77 -10.80 1.29 11.88
N LEU A 78 -11.52 2.40 12.02
CA LEU A 78 -11.20 3.40 13.03
C LEU A 78 -11.48 2.87 14.44
N LYS A 79 -10.59 3.23 15.38
CA LYS A 79 -10.77 3.04 16.81
C LYS A 79 -10.58 4.40 17.48
N ASP A 80 -11.57 4.84 18.25
CA ASP A 80 -11.58 6.18 18.87
C ASP A 80 -11.31 7.28 17.83
N ASP A 81 -11.98 7.19 16.66
CA ASP A 81 -11.85 8.08 15.49
C ASP A 81 -10.44 8.14 14.88
N LYS A 82 -9.58 7.17 15.19
CA LYS A 82 -8.22 7.07 14.68
C LYS A 82 -7.98 5.84 13.83
N ALA A 83 -7.19 6.01 12.79
CA ALA A 83 -6.59 4.95 11.99
C ALA A 83 -5.25 4.52 12.61
N PHE A 84 -4.94 3.23 12.52
CA PHE A 84 -3.69 2.66 13.01
C PHE A 84 -2.97 1.89 11.89
N PRO A 85 -2.30 2.60 10.96
CA PRO A 85 -1.51 1.96 9.93
C PRO A 85 -0.32 1.22 10.54
N GLY A 86 0.04 0.08 9.94
CA GLY A 86 1.36 -0.52 10.02
C GLY A 86 2.03 -0.40 8.66
N MET A 87 3.36 -0.27 8.60
CA MET A 87 4.11 -0.23 7.36
C MET A 87 5.46 -0.92 7.51
N GLN A 88 5.66 -1.98 6.75
CA GLN A 88 6.96 -2.63 6.59
C GLN A 88 7.67 -2.08 5.36
N LEU A 89 8.99 -1.87 5.50
CA LEU A 89 9.89 -1.57 4.39
C LEU A 89 10.98 -2.62 4.34
N LEU A 90 11.12 -3.27 3.19
CA LEU A 90 12.16 -4.25 2.93
C LEU A 90 12.88 -3.88 1.64
N VAL A 91 14.21 -3.85 1.68
CA VAL A 91 15.05 -3.72 0.48
C VAL A 91 16.00 -4.91 0.45
N THR A 92 16.03 -5.62 -0.67
CA THR A 92 16.90 -6.78 -0.87
C THR A 92 17.80 -6.59 -2.07
N ASP A 93 18.97 -7.24 -2.03
CA ASP A 93 19.83 -7.39 -3.20
C ASP A 93 19.30 -8.47 -4.18
N LYS A 94 20.02 -8.69 -5.28
CA LYS A 94 19.69 -9.73 -6.29
C LYS A 94 19.69 -11.16 -5.75
N GLN A 95 20.34 -11.41 -4.62
CA GLN A 95 20.40 -12.70 -3.94
C GLN A 95 19.24 -12.88 -2.93
N GLY A 96 18.43 -11.83 -2.74
CA GLY A 96 17.36 -11.81 -1.75
C GLY A 96 17.85 -11.48 -0.33
N THR A 97 19.12 -11.03 -0.18
CA THR A 97 19.66 -10.61 1.11
C THR A 97 19.11 -9.24 1.46
N ALA A 98 18.56 -9.09 2.66
CA ALA A 98 18.05 -7.80 3.12
C ALA A 98 19.20 -6.82 3.37
N VAL A 99 19.13 -5.64 2.76
CA VAL A 99 20.05 -4.51 2.98
C VAL A 99 19.39 -3.40 3.81
N VAL A 100 18.03 -3.31 3.75
CA VAL A 100 17.22 -2.49 4.67
C VAL A 100 16.03 -3.34 5.09
N GLN A 101 15.73 -3.36 6.38
CA GLN A 101 14.57 -4.06 6.91
C GLN A 101 13.99 -3.31 8.11
N GLU A 102 12.80 -2.75 7.92
CA GLU A 102 12.00 -2.11 8.96
C GLU A 102 10.68 -2.87 9.08
N ALA A 103 10.44 -3.46 10.23
CA ALA A 103 9.28 -4.34 10.44
C ALA A 103 7.96 -3.56 10.51
N ASP A 104 7.97 -2.38 11.13
CA ASP A 104 6.83 -1.47 11.19
C ASP A 104 7.30 -0.04 11.48
N LEU A 105 7.26 0.82 10.45
CA LEU A 105 7.61 2.25 10.56
C LEU A 105 6.65 3.04 11.47
N PHE A 106 5.49 2.46 11.83
CA PHE A 106 4.47 3.08 12.69
C PHE A 106 4.26 2.30 13.99
N ALA A 107 5.27 1.53 14.45
CA ALA A 107 5.15 0.65 15.62
C ALA A 107 4.63 1.40 16.86
N ASP A 108 5.19 2.57 17.15
CA ASP A 108 4.90 3.39 18.33
C ASP A 108 3.90 4.52 18.08
N SER A 109 3.13 4.44 16.97
CA SER A 109 2.17 5.49 16.62
C SER A 109 0.98 5.53 17.58
N PRO A 110 0.57 6.72 18.06
CA PRO A 110 -0.64 6.88 18.86
C PRO A 110 -1.94 6.84 18.02
N GLY A 111 -1.84 6.49 16.74
CA GLY A 111 -2.91 6.58 15.74
C GLY A 111 -2.97 7.93 15.06
N TYR A 112 -3.54 7.97 13.89
CA TYR A 112 -3.67 9.14 13.03
C TYR A 112 -5.14 9.46 12.77
N SER A 113 -5.45 10.70 12.38
CA SER A 113 -6.75 10.99 11.76
C SER A 113 -6.87 10.14 10.45
N ALA A 114 -8.10 9.88 10.00
CA ALA A 114 -8.30 9.18 8.73
C ALA A 114 -7.68 9.96 7.55
N GLU A 115 -7.67 11.29 7.64
CA GLU A 115 -7.08 12.19 6.65
C GLU A 115 -5.55 12.07 6.62
N ASP A 116 -4.88 12.09 7.77
CA ASP A 116 -3.41 11.93 7.85
C ASP A 116 -2.98 10.52 7.42
N ALA A 117 -3.75 9.48 7.80
CA ALA A 117 -3.48 8.10 7.42
C ALA A 117 -3.72 7.81 5.94
N ALA A 118 -4.37 8.72 5.21
CA ALA A 118 -4.57 8.61 3.76
C ALA A 118 -3.28 8.83 2.96
N PHE A 119 -2.24 9.40 3.59
CA PHE A 119 -0.96 9.70 2.93
C PHE A 119 0.18 9.02 3.68
N LEU A 120 0.67 7.92 3.11
CA LEU A 120 1.77 7.16 3.69
C LEU A 120 2.98 7.16 2.77
N ARG A 121 4.18 7.01 3.37
CA ARG A 121 5.42 7.08 2.62
C ARG A 121 6.47 6.14 3.16
N GLY A 122 6.93 5.20 2.32
CA GLY A 122 8.09 4.35 2.58
C GLY A 122 9.32 4.93 1.90
N THR A 123 10.25 5.52 2.68
CA THR A 123 11.44 6.20 2.15
C THR A 123 12.67 5.31 2.26
N VAL A 124 13.40 5.17 1.14
CA VAL A 124 14.69 4.50 1.05
C VAL A 124 15.77 5.55 0.91
N THR A 125 16.78 5.54 1.79
CA THR A 125 18.01 6.27 1.58
C THR A 125 18.97 5.35 0.83
N VAL A 126 19.34 5.75 -0.38
CA VAL A 126 20.27 5.01 -1.25
C VAL A 126 21.69 5.27 -0.77
N GLY A 127 22.34 4.26 -0.24
CA GLY A 127 23.69 4.39 0.34
C GLY A 127 24.20 3.04 0.82
N ASP A 128 25.33 3.03 1.53
CA ASP A 128 25.90 1.80 2.07
C ASP A 128 24.85 0.99 2.85
N PRO A 129 24.71 -0.34 2.59
CA PRO A 129 25.56 -1.23 1.78
C PRO A 129 25.21 -1.34 0.29
N MET A 130 24.29 -0.51 -0.25
CA MET A 130 23.96 -0.50 -1.68
C MET A 130 25.18 -0.02 -2.51
N LYS A 131 25.26 -0.49 -3.77
CA LYS A 131 26.40 -0.20 -4.67
C LYS A 131 25.91 0.31 -6.01
N THR A 132 26.64 1.26 -6.58
CA THR A 132 26.45 1.73 -7.96
C THR A 132 26.57 0.57 -8.95
N GLY A 133 25.68 0.55 -9.95
CA GLY A 133 25.58 -0.49 -10.96
C GLY A 133 24.74 -1.70 -10.54
N GLU A 134 24.27 -1.75 -9.29
CA GLU A 134 23.47 -2.84 -8.78
C GLU A 134 21.97 -2.51 -8.75
N THR A 135 21.14 -3.57 -8.77
CA THR A 135 19.68 -3.47 -8.67
C THR A 135 19.22 -4.00 -7.32
N TYR A 136 18.29 -3.29 -6.70
CA TYR A 136 17.70 -3.63 -5.41
C TYR A 136 16.20 -3.72 -5.51
N HIS A 137 15.63 -4.79 -4.97
CA HIS A 137 14.19 -4.95 -4.89
C HIS A 137 13.65 -4.28 -3.63
N VAL A 138 12.74 -3.32 -3.80
CA VAL A 138 12.08 -2.60 -2.71
C VAL A 138 10.65 -3.09 -2.59
N LYS A 139 10.27 -3.47 -1.39
CA LYS A 139 8.92 -3.87 -1.02
C LYS A 139 8.41 -3.05 0.14
N VAL A 140 7.25 -2.43 -0.04
CA VAL A 140 6.47 -1.77 1.01
C VAL A 140 5.19 -2.55 1.21
N ARG A 141 4.91 -2.91 2.45
CA ARG A 141 3.65 -3.53 2.86
C ARG A 141 2.96 -2.65 3.88
N VAL A 142 1.73 -2.26 3.63
CA VAL A 142 0.88 -1.48 4.54
C VAL A 142 -0.29 -2.33 4.98
N TRP A 143 -0.66 -2.25 6.25
CA TRP A 143 -1.84 -2.91 6.78
C TRP A 143 -2.56 -2.04 7.80
N ASP A 144 -3.83 -2.35 8.03
CA ASP A 144 -4.60 -1.78 9.13
C ASP A 144 -4.42 -2.64 10.39
N LYS A 145 -3.83 -2.07 11.46
CA LYS A 145 -3.61 -2.82 12.72
C LYS A 145 -4.92 -3.26 13.40
N ASN A 146 -6.03 -2.57 13.13
CA ASN A 146 -7.35 -2.93 13.65
C ASN A 146 -8.10 -3.92 12.75
N LYS A 147 -7.69 -4.05 11.48
CA LYS A 147 -8.28 -4.97 10.50
C LYS A 147 -7.20 -5.49 9.54
N PRO A 148 -6.40 -6.48 9.98
CA PRO A 148 -5.22 -6.95 9.23
C PRO A 148 -5.48 -7.48 7.82
N ASP A 149 -6.73 -7.82 7.49
CA ASP A 149 -7.14 -8.22 6.15
C ASP A 149 -7.12 -7.03 5.15
N ASN A 150 -7.15 -5.79 5.66
CA ASN A 150 -6.90 -4.61 4.86
C ASN A 150 -5.39 -4.45 4.68
N GLU A 151 -4.92 -4.70 3.47
CA GLU A 151 -3.49 -4.70 3.14
C GLU A 151 -3.25 -4.06 1.77
N LEU A 152 -2.10 -3.39 1.62
CA LEU A 152 -1.53 -2.94 0.36
C LEU A 152 -0.08 -3.37 0.30
N THR A 153 0.34 -3.96 -0.81
CA THR A 153 1.75 -4.25 -1.10
C THR A 153 2.16 -3.52 -2.37
N ALA A 154 3.29 -2.81 -2.32
CA ALA A 154 3.92 -2.15 -3.46
C ALA A 154 5.37 -2.61 -3.61
N GLU A 155 5.79 -2.87 -4.85
CA GLU A 155 7.12 -3.44 -5.15
C GLU A 155 7.72 -2.76 -6.38
N ILE A 156 9.04 -2.55 -6.35
CA ILE A 156 9.80 -1.97 -7.45
C ILE A 156 11.26 -2.45 -7.40
N ASP A 157 11.88 -2.60 -8.56
CA ASP A 157 13.31 -2.79 -8.68
C ASP A 157 13.98 -1.43 -8.93
N LEU A 158 14.88 -0.98 -8.06
CA LEU A 158 15.66 0.24 -8.20
C LEU A 158 17.04 -0.08 -8.76
N VAL A 159 17.48 0.69 -9.73
CA VAL A 159 18.84 0.63 -10.29
C VAL A 159 19.66 1.78 -9.70
N VAL A 160 20.75 1.48 -9.00
CA VAL A 160 21.63 2.49 -8.38
C VAL A 160 22.67 2.94 -9.39
N LEU A 161 22.72 4.27 -9.66
CA LEU A 161 23.70 4.92 -10.55
C LEU A 161 24.92 5.41 -9.79
#